data_a4299337d2583e5a48a608fa0350424c
#
_entry.id   a4299337d2583e5a48a608fa0350424c
#
_cell.length_a   1.000
_cell.length_b   1.000
_cell.length_c   1.000
_cell.angle_alpha   90.00
_cell.angle_beta   90.00
_cell.angle_gamma   90.00
#
_symmetry.space_group_name_H-M   'P 1'
#
loop_
_entity.id
_entity.type
_entity.pdbx_description
1 polymer ?
#
loop_
_entity_poly.entity_id
_entity_poly.type
_entity_poly.pdbx_seq_one_letter_code
_entity_poly.pdbx_strand_id
1 'polypeptide(L)'
;MKSDLARSIVSRPPGVRDSVTVAVVNFHPVWGENNIRRIREFAESAAGSGADIIVFPEMALTGYDPDPAEAGEKRMQLRLAETVPGPSCEALKPVAAHYGAYIVFGLPERDGDRVYNSAAVICPEGRVLSYRKLHPFGRENTWCIRGETPLLVTTPWGPVGIGICYDSYQFPELVRYYAARGARLYINCTAQCANMQHGDGRTRFEHYYLTTLAGHVVANEIFVASSNLVGLDNTTRFPGASMILGPGVRRQAGLEDPYYRIYAGDIADCREEIIAATLDLSLAERTLYRDNPFTGVPDFRPELYARLYRELAAVQAGQ
;
A
#
# COMPACT_ATOMS: atom_id res chain seq x y z
N MET A 1 -6.71 17.85 27.91
CA MET A 1 -6.23 16.59 27.29
C MET A 1 -7.06 16.13 26.09
N LYS A 2 -8.40 16.15 26.08
CA LYS A 2 -9.20 15.78 24.88
C LYS A 2 -9.11 16.78 23.72
N SER A 3 -8.94 18.08 24.00
CA SER A 3 -8.85 19.14 22.98
C SER A 3 -7.52 19.18 22.23
N ASP A 4 -6.42 18.74 22.85
CA ASP A 4 -5.10 18.81 22.24
C ASP A 4 -4.83 17.63 21.27
N LEU A 5 -5.42 16.46 21.55
CA LEU A 5 -5.37 15.32 20.65
C LEU A 5 -6.18 15.59 19.36
N ALA A 6 -7.33 16.23 19.48
CA ALA A 6 -8.16 16.62 18.33
C ALA A 6 -7.46 17.67 17.45
N ARG A 7 -6.78 18.65 18.04
CA ARG A 7 -6.00 19.67 17.32
C ARG A 7 -4.76 19.10 16.62
N SER A 8 -4.11 18.07 17.19
CA SER A 8 -2.94 17.44 16.58
C SER A 8 -3.26 16.59 15.35
N ILE A 9 -4.52 16.18 15.16
CA ILE A 9 -4.97 15.37 14.02
C ILE A 9 -5.09 16.22 12.74
N VAL A 10 -5.25 17.54 12.85
CA VAL A 10 -5.71 18.41 11.75
C VAL A 10 -4.64 19.36 11.22
N SER A 11 -3.69 19.78 12.03
CA SER A 11 -2.65 20.72 11.56
C SER A 11 -1.47 19.97 10.96
N ARG A 12 -1.05 20.43 9.77
CA ARG A 12 0.23 20.04 9.17
C ARG A 12 1.34 20.25 10.22
N PRO A 13 2.10 19.21 10.61
CA PRO A 13 3.23 19.40 11.51
C PRO A 13 4.22 20.40 10.89
N PRO A 14 4.76 21.35 11.64
CA PRO A 14 5.78 22.25 11.13
C PRO A 14 6.99 21.46 10.60
N GLY A 15 7.52 21.85 9.44
CA GLY A 15 8.69 21.22 8.80
C GLY A 15 8.39 20.01 7.89
N VAL A 16 7.13 19.62 7.68
CA VAL A 16 6.79 18.56 6.74
C VAL A 16 6.94 19.06 5.30
N ARG A 17 7.63 18.26 4.48
CA ARG A 17 7.82 18.53 3.05
C ARG A 17 6.58 18.21 2.24
N ASP A 18 6.39 18.90 1.11
CA ASP A 18 5.27 18.60 0.19
C ASP A 18 5.72 17.83 -1.04
N SER A 19 6.93 18.08 -1.54
CA SER A 19 7.43 17.39 -2.73
C SER A 19 8.05 16.04 -2.35
N VAL A 20 7.60 14.96 -3.00
CA VAL A 20 8.12 13.59 -2.85
C VAL A 20 8.12 12.88 -4.21
N THR A 21 9.21 12.21 -4.55
CA THR A 21 9.26 11.33 -5.71
C THR A 21 8.99 9.89 -5.28
N VAL A 22 7.89 9.33 -5.79
CA VAL A 22 7.46 7.95 -5.50
C VAL A 22 7.67 7.10 -6.73
N ALA A 23 8.28 5.93 -6.57
CA ALA A 23 8.39 4.90 -7.59
C ALA A 23 7.61 3.66 -7.16
N VAL A 24 6.78 3.14 -8.07
CA VAL A 24 6.13 1.82 -7.94
C VAL A 24 6.67 0.91 -9.02
N VAL A 25 6.85 -0.36 -8.72
CA VAL A 25 7.49 -1.32 -9.64
C VAL A 25 6.46 -2.34 -10.12
N ASN A 26 6.27 -2.43 -11.45
CA ASN A 26 5.72 -3.63 -12.06
C ASN A 26 6.79 -4.71 -11.96
N PHE A 27 6.69 -5.62 -11.01
CA PHE A 27 7.75 -6.57 -10.70
C PHE A 27 7.34 -8.00 -11.04
N HIS A 28 8.22 -8.70 -11.78
CA HIS A 28 8.05 -10.11 -12.13
C HIS A 28 9.00 -10.98 -11.29
N PRO A 29 8.56 -11.55 -10.17
CA PRO A 29 9.42 -12.43 -9.37
C PRO A 29 9.72 -13.74 -10.10
N VAL A 30 10.89 -14.31 -9.85
CA VAL A 30 11.14 -15.72 -10.12
C VAL A 30 10.43 -16.52 -9.03
N TRP A 31 9.36 -17.19 -9.41
CA TRP A 31 8.50 -17.90 -8.46
C TRP A 31 9.26 -18.97 -7.69
N GLY A 32 9.05 -19.02 -6.38
CA GLY A 32 9.65 -20.03 -5.50
C GLY A 32 11.13 -19.81 -5.18
N GLU A 33 11.69 -18.68 -5.59
CA GLU A 33 13.06 -18.25 -5.27
C GLU A 33 13.07 -17.00 -4.40
N ASN A 34 14.20 -16.72 -3.74
CA ASN A 34 14.44 -15.46 -3.07
C ASN A 34 14.90 -14.39 -4.09
N ASN A 35 14.05 -13.41 -4.34
CA ASN A 35 14.26 -12.38 -5.35
C ASN A 35 15.03 -11.15 -4.84
N ILE A 36 15.65 -11.19 -3.67
CA ILE A 36 16.26 -10.00 -3.05
C ILE A 36 17.30 -9.31 -3.93
N ARG A 37 18.08 -10.07 -4.72
CA ARG A 37 19.05 -9.48 -5.66
C ARG A 37 18.36 -8.60 -6.70
N ARG A 38 17.27 -9.07 -7.30
CA ARG A 38 16.50 -8.31 -8.29
C ARG A 38 15.79 -7.11 -7.66
N ILE A 39 15.19 -7.28 -6.48
CA ILE A 39 14.58 -6.18 -5.72
C ILE A 39 15.63 -5.10 -5.45
N ARG A 40 16.84 -5.48 -5.06
CA ARG A 40 17.93 -4.54 -4.82
C ARG A 40 18.35 -3.79 -6.11
N GLU A 41 18.52 -4.48 -7.23
CA GLU A 41 18.85 -3.87 -8.53
C GLU A 41 17.79 -2.82 -8.96
N PHE A 42 16.51 -3.15 -8.84
CA PHE A 42 15.41 -2.20 -9.10
C PHE A 42 15.40 -1.03 -8.10
N ALA A 43 15.64 -1.30 -6.81
CA ALA A 43 15.70 -0.27 -5.79
C ALA A 43 16.87 0.71 -6.01
N GLU A 44 18.06 0.19 -6.35
CA GLU A 44 19.23 1.01 -6.71
C GLU A 44 18.94 1.86 -7.95
N SER A 45 18.31 1.31 -8.98
CA SER A 45 17.94 2.03 -10.20
C SER A 45 16.91 3.14 -9.93
N ALA A 46 15.86 2.86 -9.17
CA ALA A 46 14.83 3.83 -8.82
C ALA A 46 15.40 4.97 -7.95
N ALA A 47 16.15 4.60 -6.90
CA ALA A 47 16.78 5.57 -6.00
C ALA A 47 17.82 6.41 -6.71
N GLY A 48 18.66 5.81 -7.59
CA GLY A 48 19.62 6.51 -8.44
C GLY A 48 18.97 7.49 -9.42
N SER A 49 17.71 7.27 -9.77
CA SER A 49 16.88 8.20 -10.56
C SER A 49 16.14 9.25 -9.73
N GLY A 50 16.36 9.29 -8.39
CA GLY A 50 15.83 10.30 -7.49
C GLY A 50 14.53 9.94 -6.80
N ALA A 51 14.15 8.64 -6.75
CA ALA A 51 12.99 8.23 -5.97
C ALA A 51 13.26 8.29 -4.46
N ASP A 52 12.39 8.96 -3.74
CA ASP A 52 12.41 9.05 -2.27
C ASP A 52 11.75 7.85 -1.59
N ILE A 53 10.70 7.29 -2.24
CA ILE A 53 9.95 6.12 -1.78
C ILE A 53 9.83 5.14 -2.94
N ILE A 54 10.25 3.89 -2.71
CA ILE A 54 10.25 2.83 -3.72
C ILE A 54 9.37 1.69 -3.21
N VAL A 55 8.38 1.30 -4.01
CA VAL A 55 7.36 0.32 -3.61
C VAL A 55 7.39 -0.88 -4.55
N PHE A 56 7.54 -2.05 -3.96
CA PHE A 56 7.43 -3.34 -4.63
C PHE A 56 6.08 -4.01 -4.29
N PRO A 57 5.64 -4.95 -5.12
CA PRO A 57 4.37 -5.65 -4.90
C PRO A 57 4.33 -6.51 -3.64
N GLU A 58 3.13 -6.96 -3.33
CA GLU A 58 2.86 -8.07 -2.42
C GLU A 58 3.64 -9.33 -2.87
N MET A 59 4.28 -10.03 -1.93
CA MET A 59 5.08 -11.24 -2.19
C MET A 59 6.18 -11.06 -3.26
N ALA A 60 6.69 -9.84 -3.45
CA ALA A 60 7.79 -9.59 -4.39
C ALA A 60 9.02 -10.45 -4.11
N LEU A 61 9.26 -10.80 -2.83
CA LEU A 61 10.42 -11.59 -2.44
C LEU A 61 10.38 -13.02 -2.98
N THR A 62 9.20 -13.65 -3.11
CA THR A 62 9.06 -15.10 -3.33
C THR A 62 8.16 -15.49 -4.49
N GLY A 63 7.35 -14.56 -5.00
CA GLY A 63 6.16 -14.86 -5.78
C GLY A 63 4.95 -15.10 -4.87
N TYR A 64 3.77 -14.98 -5.43
CA TYR A 64 2.49 -14.99 -4.70
C TYR A 64 1.75 -16.32 -4.81
N ASP A 65 1.73 -16.91 -6.01
CA ASP A 65 0.85 -18.02 -6.34
C ASP A 65 1.26 -19.31 -5.58
N PRO A 66 0.35 -19.95 -4.84
CA PRO A 66 0.71 -21.19 -4.18
C PRO A 66 0.85 -22.33 -5.19
N ASP A 67 1.80 -23.22 -4.97
CA ASP A 67 1.80 -24.50 -5.68
C ASP A 67 0.62 -25.36 -5.17
N PRO A 68 -0.32 -25.77 -6.03
CA PRO A 68 -1.42 -26.62 -5.64
C PRO A 68 -0.98 -28.00 -5.09
N ALA A 69 0.21 -28.45 -5.47
CA ALA A 69 0.79 -29.73 -5.02
C ALA A 69 1.47 -29.61 -3.66
N GLU A 70 1.78 -28.41 -3.19
CA GLU A 70 2.43 -28.18 -1.90
C GLU A 70 1.40 -27.95 -0.78
N ALA A 71 1.50 -28.71 0.29
CA ALA A 71 0.67 -28.56 1.48
C ALA A 71 1.55 -28.50 2.75
N GLY A 72 1.01 -27.89 3.80
CA GLY A 72 1.70 -27.77 5.08
C GLY A 72 3.05 -27.06 4.94
N GLU A 73 4.06 -27.53 5.67
CA GLU A 73 5.39 -26.93 5.73
C GLU A 73 6.16 -26.92 4.41
N LYS A 74 5.74 -27.74 3.42
CA LYS A 74 6.35 -27.75 2.08
C LYS A 74 5.97 -26.56 1.25
N ARG A 75 4.94 -25.82 1.65
CA ARG A 75 4.46 -24.63 0.93
C ARG A 75 5.58 -23.60 0.77
N MET A 76 5.71 -23.05 -0.43
CA MET A 76 6.77 -22.10 -0.80
C MET A 76 6.84 -20.93 0.18
N GLN A 77 5.71 -20.31 0.52
CA GLN A 77 5.66 -19.17 1.44
C GLN A 77 6.20 -19.53 2.83
N LEU A 78 5.95 -20.75 3.32
CA LEU A 78 6.46 -21.20 4.62
C LEU A 78 7.96 -21.50 4.59
N ARG A 79 8.46 -22.07 3.47
CA ARG A 79 9.90 -22.38 3.30
C ARG A 79 10.76 -21.13 3.17
N LEU A 80 10.26 -20.10 2.48
CA LEU A 80 10.99 -18.88 2.18
C LEU A 80 10.67 -17.70 3.12
N ALA A 81 9.87 -17.95 4.16
CA ALA A 81 9.54 -16.91 5.13
C ALA A 81 10.78 -16.47 5.91
N GLU A 82 11.00 -15.17 5.98
CA GLU A 82 12.07 -14.52 6.73
C GLU A 82 11.51 -13.73 7.92
N THR A 83 12.34 -13.50 8.94
CA THR A 83 12.00 -12.53 9.99
C THR A 83 12.03 -11.09 9.44
N VAL A 84 11.33 -10.17 10.10
CA VAL A 84 11.46 -8.73 9.84
C VAL A 84 11.88 -8.03 11.14
N PRO A 85 13.12 -7.48 11.21
CA PRO A 85 14.16 -7.52 10.18
C PRO A 85 14.73 -8.93 9.96
N GLY A 86 15.17 -9.20 8.71
CA GLY A 86 15.76 -10.45 8.28
C GLY A 86 16.78 -10.24 7.16
N PRO A 87 17.32 -11.32 6.57
CA PRO A 87 18.40 -11.23 5.58
C PRO A 87 18.07 -10.29 4.41
N SER A 88 16.84 -10.33 3.88
CA SER A 88 16.44 -9.46 2.78
C SER A 88 16.35 -7.98 3.21
N CYS A 89 15.89 -7.71 4.43
CA CYS A 89 15.90 -6.36 4.97
C CYS A 89 17.34 -5.83 5.10
N GLU A 90 18.26 -6.64 5.64
CA GLU A 90 19.67 -6.26 5.80
C GLU A 90 20.35 -6.00 4.44
N ALA A 91 19.99 -6.74 3.39
CA ALA A 91 20.52 -6.51 2.05
C ALA A 91 20.09 -5.18 1.41
N LEU A 92 18.94 -4.62 1.83
CA LEU A 92 18.39 -3.36 1.31
C LEU A 92 18.78 -2.12 2.14
N LYS A 93 19.18 -2.28 3.40
CA LYS A 93 19.61 -1.16 4.25
C LYS A 93 20.70 -0.29 3.63
N PRO A 94 21.77 -0.84 3.01
CA PRO A 94 22.79 -0.02 2.36
C PRO A 94 22.24 0.86 1.24
N VAL A 95 21.28 0.35 0.45
CA VAL A 95 20.63 1.11 -0.62
C VAL A 95 19.81 2.25 -0.02
N ALA A 96 18.95 1.95 0.96
CA ALA A 96 18.12 2.93 1.64
C ALA A 96 18.98 4.05 2.26
N ALA A 97 20.07 3.70 2.96
CA ALA A 97 20.95 4.65 3.58
C ALA A 97 21.75 5.50 2.59
N HIS A 98 22.28 4.88 1.51
CA HIS A 98 23.09 5.57 0.52
C HIS A 98 22.31 6.66 -0.24
N TYR A 99 21.08 6.34 -0.62
CA TYR A 99 20.23 7.25 -1.39
C TYR A 99 19.27 8.09 -0.54
N GLY A 100 19.15 7.81 0.76
CA GLY A 100 18.18 8.47 1.63
C GLY A 100 16.73 8.05 1.31
N ALA A 101 16.52 6.87 0.70
CA ALA A 101 15.24 6.41 0.20
C ALA A 101 14.56 5.41 1.12
N TYR A 102 13.23 5.45 1.18
CA TYR A 102 12.41 4.42 1.81
C TYR A 102 12.13 3.29 0.80
N ILE A 103 12.29 2.04 1.21
CA ILE A 103 12.02 0.87 0.37
C ILE A 103 10.93 0.03 1.03
N VAL A 104 9.86 -0.25 0.29
CA VAL A 104 8.73 -1.06 0.74
C VAL A 104 8.62 -2.29 -0.16
N PHE A 105 8.63 -3.51 0.42
CA PHE A 105 8.51 -4.73 -0.37
C PHE A 105 7.72 -5.82 0.35
N GLY A 106 6.95 -6.60 -0.43
CA GLY A 106 6.13 -7.70 0.08
C GLY A 106 6.92 -8.99 0.26
N LEU A 107 6.68 -9.70 1.39
CA LEU A 107 7.33 -10.95 1.71
C LEU A 107 6.46 -11.81 2.66
N PRO A 108 6.66 -13.15 2.70
CA PRO A 108 6.19 -13.95 3.82
C PRO A 108 7.09 -13.69 5.03
N GLU A 109 6.51 -13.13 6.10
CA GLU A 109 7.21 -12.83 7.36
C GLU A 109 7.04 -13.96 8.36
N ARG A 110 8.14 -14.40 8.97
CA ARG A 110 8.15 -15.37 10.06
C ARG A 110 8.35 -14.70 11.40
N ASP A 111 7.49 -15.00 12.37
CA ASP A 111 7.61 -14.58 13.76
C ASP A 111 7.34 -15.80 14.67
N GLY A 112 8.39 -16.44 15.13
CA GLY A 112 8.31 -17.73 15.80
C GLY A 112 7.70 -18.80 14.87
N ASP A 113 6.64 -19.45 15.35
CA ASP A 113 5.90 -20.47 14.59
C ASP A 113 4.84 -19.88 13.65
N ARG A 114 4.69 -18.54 13.65
CA ARG A 114 3.68 -17.85 12.88
C ARG A 114 4.28 -17.30 11.58
N VAL A 115 3.47 -17.30 10.52
CA VAL A 115 3.83 -16.68 9.26
C VAL A 115 2.74 -15.70 8.85
N TYR A 116 3.16 -14.55 8.31
CA TYR A 116 2.29 -13.46 7.89
C TYR A 116 2.57 -13.09 6.43
N ASN A 117 1.56 -12.61 5.74
CA ASN A 117 1.73 -11.86 4.52
C ASN A 117 2.06 -10.41 4.92
N SER A 118 3.29 -9.96 4.65
CA SER A 118 3.79 -8.70 5.19
C SER A 118 4.40 -7.80 4.13
N ALA A 119 4.42 -6.49 4.41
CA ALA A 119 5.21 -5.50 3.73
C ALA A 119 6.27 -4.96 4.71
N ALA A 120 7.54 -5.21 4.41
CA ALA A 120 8.65 -4.62 5.13
C ALA A 120 8.93 -3.21 4.60
N VAL A 121 9.23 -2.29 5.52
CA VAL A 121 9.62 -0.91 5.21
C VAL A 121 11.02 -0.67 5.74
N ILE A 122 11.96 -0.44 4.83
CA ILE A 122 13.34 -0.08 5.13
C ILE A 122 13.45 1.43 5.12
N CYS A 123 13.74 2.03 6.25
CA CYS A 123 13.93 3.46 6.39
C CYS A 123 15.40 3.84 6.16
N PRO A 124 15.70 5.03 5.62
CA PRO A 124 17.07 5.46 5.33
C PRO A 124 17.96 5.53 6.57
N GLU A 125 17.38 5.78 7.76
CA GLU A 125 18.11 5.78 9.04
C GLU A 125 18.38 4.35 9.59
N GLY A 126 18.07 3.29 8.83
CA GLY A 126 18.33 1.89 9.19
C GLY A 126 17.23 1.20 10.01
N ARG A 127 16.18 1.93 10.38
CA ARG A 127 15.00 1.35 11.01
C ARG A 127 14.24 0.49 10.02
N VAL A 128 13.75 -0.67 10.47
CA VAL A 128 12.90 -1.59 9.70
C VAL A 128 11.57 -1.74 10.40
N LEU A 129 10.49 -1.60 9.65
CA LEU A 129 9.12 -1.78 10.12
C LEU A 129 8.45 -2.88 9.31
N SER A 130 7.44 -3.50 9.89
CA SER A 130 6.59 -4.50 9.21
C SER A 130 5.13 -4.13 9.32
N TYR A 131 4.42 -4.16 8.18
CA TYR A 131 2.97 -4.21 8.13
C TYR A 131 2.55 -5.62 7.82
N ARG A 132 1.80 -6.25 8.71
CA ARG A 132 1.20 -7.58 8.53
C ARG A 132 -0.22 -7.42 8.00
N LYS A 133 -0.51 -8.03 6.87
CA LYS A 133 -1.83 -7.94 6.21
C LYS A 133 -2.96 -8.23 7.18
N LEU A 134 -3.88 -7.28 7.33
CA LEU A 134 -5.00 -7.40 8.29
C LEU A 134 -6.04 -8.40 7.79
N HIS A 135 -6.25 -8.46 6.47
CA HIS A 135 -7.27 -9.29 5.83
C HIS A 135 -6.66 -10.21 4.78
N PRO A 136 -6.13 -11.40 5.17
CA PRO A 136 -5.68 -12.39 4.20
C PRO A 136 -6.80 -12.78 3.24
N PHE A 137 -6.48 -12.88 1.94
CA PHE A 137 -7.43 -13.19 0.90
C PHE A 137 -7.51 -14.70 0.61
N GLY A 138 -8.71 -15.26 0.58
CA GLY A 138 -8.95 -16.62 0.09
C GLY A 138 -8.02 -17.68 0.72
N ARG A 139 -7.18 -18.28 -0.13
CA ARG A 139 -6.24 -19.34 0.29
C ARG A 139 -5.09 -18.87 1.17
N GLU A 140 -4.81 -17.58 1.26
CA GLU A 140 -3.81 -17.06 2.20
C GLU A 140 -4.13 -17.49 3.63
N ASN A 141 -5.42 -17.57 4.00
CA ASN A 141 -5.87 -18.03 5.31
C ASN A 141 -5.45 -19.48 5.66
N THR A 142 -4.88 -20.23 4.71
CA THR A 142 -4.38 -21.59 4.96
C THR A 142 -2.89 -21.63 5.35
N TRP A 143 -2.17 -20.48 5.23
CA TRP A 143 -0.74 -20.44 5.52
C TRP A 143 -0.30 -19.22 6.31
N CYS A 144 -1.03 -18.11 6.28
CA CYS A 144 -0.68 -16.94 7.05
C CYS A 144 -1.74 -16.57 8.09
N ILE A 145 -1.29 -15.90 9.12
CA ILE A 145 -2.11 -15.38 10.21
C ILE A 145 -2.44 -13.91 9.90
N ARG A 146 -3.59 -13.45 10.37
CA ARG A 146 -4.03 -12.05 10.26
C ARG A 146 -3.13 -11.14 11.09
N GLY A 147 -2.76 -10.00 10.50
CA GLY A 147 -2.24 -8.87 11.27
C GLY A 147 -3.34 -8.21 12.10
N GLU A 148 -2.95 -7.44 13.09
CA GLU A 148 -3.89 -6.77 13.99
C GLU A 148 -3.64 -5.26 14.11
N THR A 149 -2.52 -4.77 13.56
CA THR A 149 -2.07 -3.40 13.79
C THR A 149 -1.84 -2.66 12.47
N PRO A 150 -2.55 -1.55 12.22
CA PRO A 150 -2.26 -0.65 11.10
C PRO A 150 -0.86 -0.05 11.23
N LEU A 151 -0.18 0.18 10.10
CA LEU A 151 1.14 0.82 10.09
C LEU A 151 1.09 2.21 9.45
N LEU A 152 1.45 3.22 10.23
CA LEU A 152 1.79 4.57 9.76
C LEU A 152 3.30 4.79 9.89
N VAL A 153 3.97 4.95 8.77
CA VAL A 153 5.41 5.24 8.73
C VAL A 153 5.63 6.74 8.85
N THR A 154 6.38 7.16 9.85
CA THR A 154 6.79 8.57 9.98
C THR A 154 7.88 8.88 8.97
N THR A 155 7.65 9.86 8.11
CA THR A 155 8.56 10.30 7.05
C THR A 155 8.71 11.82 7.05
N PRO A 156 9.71 12.40 6.33
CA PRO A 156 9.81 13.84 6.15
C PRO A 156 8.58 14.49 5.47
N TRP A 157 7.72 13.70 4.83
CA TRP A 157 6.49 14.14 4.18
C TRP A 157 5.25 13.92 5.04
N GLY A 158 5.42 13.61 6.31
CA GLY A 158 4.37 13.23 7.25
C GLY A 158 4.14 11.71 7.30
N PRO A 159 3.06 11.28 7.94
CA PRO A 159 2.74 9.86 8.03
C PRO A 159 2.32 9.30 6.66
N VAL A 160 2.85 8.10 6.34
CA VAL A 160 2.50 7.32 5.16
C VAL A 160 1.83 6.03 5.59
N GLY A 161 0.63 5.76 5.10
CA GLY A 161 -0.12 4.53 5.40
C GLY A 161 0.31 3.37 4.52
N ILE A 162 0.41 2.17 5.09
CA ILE A 162 0.77 0.94 4.38
C ILE A 162 -0.39 -0.04 4.40
N GLY A 163 -0.69 -0.66 3.26
CA GLY A 163 -1.65 -1.76 3.15
C GLY A 163 -1.26 -2.77 2.09
N ILE A 164 -1.91 -3.91 2.11
CA ILE A 164 -1.65 -5.01 1.19
C ILE A 164 -2.94 -5.47 0.50
N CYS A 165 -3.02 -5.25 -0.82
CA CYS A 165 -3.98 -5.89 -1.73
C CYS A 165 -5.43 -5.83 -1.22
N TYR A 166 -5.97 -6.93 -0.71
CA TYR A 166 -7.34 -7.06 -0.24
C TYR A 166 -7.73 -6.04 0.83
N ASP A 167 -6.78 -5.61 1.67
CA ASP A 167 -6.97 -4.51 2.63
C ASP A 167 -7.43 -3.21 1.94
N SER A 168 -6.92 -2.96 0.72
CA SER A 168 -7.22 -1.76 -0.06
C SER A 168 -8.53 -1.86 -0.83
N TYR A 169 -8.96 -3.09 -1.18
CA TYR A 169 -10.08 -3.26 -2.10
C TYR A 169 -11.43 -3.43 -1.42
N GLN A 170 -11.46 -4.03 -0.25
CA GLN A 170 -12.70 -4.36 0.46
C GLN A 170 -12.88 -3.64 1.79
N PHE A 171 -11.79 -3.02 2.31
CA PHE A 171 -11.81 -2.43 3.66
C PHE A 171 -11.40 -0.95 3.61
N PRO A 172 -12.31 -0.07 3.15
CA PRO A 172 -12.04 1.37 3.06
C PRO A 172 -11.74 2.00 4.43
N GLU A 173 -12.11 1.33 5.52
CA GLU A 173 -11.87 1.74 6.90
C GLU A 173 -10.38 1.94 7.19
N LEU A 174 -9.52 1.08 6.65
CA LEU A 174 -8.07 1.17 6.86
C LEU A 174 -7.51 2.45 6.25
N VAL A 175 -7.84 2.73 4.98
CA VAL A 175 -7.38 3.93 4.29
C VAL A 175 -7.98 5.19 4.92
N ARG A 176 -9.26 5.13 5.32
CA ARG A 176 -9.96 6.19 6.07
C ARG A 176 -9.25 6.49 7.39
N TYR A 177 -8.86 5.46 8.13
CA TYR A 177 -8.11 5.60 9.37
C TYR A 177 -6.77 6.31 9.13
N TYR A 178 -6.01 5.91 8.12
CA TYR A 178 -4.73 6.55 7.79
C TYR A 178 -4.90 8.02 7.41
N ALA A 179 -5.88 8.33 6.56
CA ALA A 179 -6.18 9.71 6.18
C ALA A 179 -6.59 10.55 7.38
N ALA A 180 -7.43 10.02 8.27
CA ALA A 180 -7.82 10.69 9.52
C ALA A 180 -6.61 10.93 10.45
N ARG A 181 -5.61 10.03 10.44
CA ARG A 181 -4.36 10.13 11.21
C ARG A 181 -3.30 11.01 10.54
N GLY A 182 -3.62 11.68 9.46
CA GLY A 182 -2.74 12.66 8.84
C GLY A 182 -2.01 12.19 7.58
N ALA A 183 -2.19 10.94 7.14
CA ALA A 183 -1.56 10.45 5.93
C ALA A 183 -2.06 11.21 4.71
N ARG A 184 -1.10 11.67 3.88
CA ARG A 184 -1.34 12.28 2.57
C ARG A 184 -1.01 11.34 1.41
N LEU A 185 -0.31 10.25 1.73
CA LEU A 185 0.08 9.18 0.83
C LEU A 185 -0.27 7.83 1.47
N TYR A 186 -0.88 6.96 0.68
CA TYR A 186 -1.15 5.57 1.00
C TYR A 186 -0.42 4.66 0.01
N ILE A 187 0.26 3.64 0.52
CA ILE A 187 0.98 2.64 -0.26
C ILE A 187 0.17 1.33 -0.24
N ASN A 188 -0.06 0.79 -1.43
CA ASN A 188 -0.70 -0.50 -1.66
C ASN A 188 0.29 -1.46 -2.33
N CYS A 189 0.82 -2.41 -1.58
CA CYS A 189 1.56 -3.54 -2.15
C CYS A 189 0.54 -4.60 -2.59
N THR A 190 0.49 -4.96 -3.88
CA THR A 190 -0.58 -5.85 -4.33
C THR A 190 -0.11 -6.96 -5.28
N ALA A 191 -0.84 -8.07 -5.27
CA ALA A 191 -0.80 -9.16 -6.23
C ALA A 191 -2.21 -9.34 -6.83
N GLN A 192 -2.76 -8.26 -7.36
CA GLN A 192 -4.10 -8.28 -7.96
C GLN A 192 -4.03 -8.89 -9.35
N CYS A 193 -4.64 -10.06 -9.51
CA CYS A 193 -4.69 -10.73 -10.80
C CYS A 193 -5.94 -10.35 -11.60
N ALA A 194 -5.78 -10.37 -12.93
CA ALA A 194 -6.92 -10.42 -13.84
C ALA A 194 -7.32 -11.90 -13.97
N ASN A 195 -8.56 -12.24 -13.66
CA ASN A 195 -9.05 -13.58 -13.93
C ASN A 195 -9.29 -13.73 -15.44
N MET A 196 -8.20 -14.04 -16.16
CA MET A 196 -8.18 -14.13 -17.63
C MET A 196 -8.87 -15.38 -18.18
N GLN A 197 -9.39 -16.26 -17.32
CA GLN A 197 -10.06 -17.50 -17.75
C GLN A 197 -11.45 -17.25 -18.34
N HIS A 198 -12.03 -16.09 -18.07
CA HIS A 198 -13.30 -15.66 -18.63
C HIS A 198 -13.06 -14.44 -19.52
N GLY A 199 -13.49 -14.45 -20.76
CA GLY A 199 -13.15 -13.52 -21.85
C GLY A 199 -13.27 -12.01 -21.58
N ASP A 200 -13.81 -11.60 -20.42
CA ASP A 200 -13.91 -10.22 -19.93
C ASP A 200 -12.99 -9.92 -18.72
N GLY A 201 -12.10 -10.85 -18.38
CA GLY A 201 -11.29 -10.77 -17.16
C GLY A 201 -10.46 -9.51 -17.06
N ARG A 202 -9.92 -9.02 -18.18
CA ARG A 202 -9.14 -7.78 -18.20
C ARG A 202 -10.00 -6.55 -17.90
N THR A 203 -11.11 -6.39 -18.60
CA THR A 203 -12.04 -5.26 -18.39
C THR A 203 -12.55 -5.25 -16.95
N ARG A 204 -12.90 -6.41 -16.42
CA ARG A 204 -13.34 -6.54 -15.02
C ARG A 204 -12.24 -6.16 -14.04
N PHE A 205 -10.99 -6.58 -14.29
CA PHE A 205 -9.83 -6.17 -13.49
C PHE A 205 -9.65 -4.65 -13.53
N GLU A 206 -9.63 -4.06 -14.73
CA GLU A 206 -9.42 -2.64 -14.92
C GLU A 206 -10.46 -1.81 -14.15
N HIS A 207 -11.74 -2.14 -14.30
CA HIS A 207 -12.81 -1.46 -13.58
C HIS A 207 -12.68 -1.60 -12.07
N TYR A 208 -12.49 -2.81 -11.58
CA TYR A 208 -12.39 -3.06 -10.14
C TYR A 208 -11.17 -2.40 -9.52
N TYR A 209 -10.00 -2.60 -10.12
CA TYR A 209 -8.72 -2.09 -9.62
C TYR A 209 -8.69 -0.57 -9.60
N LEU A 210 -8.95 0.06 -10.76
CA LEU A 210 -8.90 1.51 -10.89
C LEU A 210 -10.01 2.19 -10.07
N THR A 211 -11.23 1.68 -10.12
CA THR A 211 -12.36 2.26 -9.38
C THR A 211 -12.11 2.26 -7.88
N THR A 212 -11.55 1.19 -7.35
CA THR A 212 -11.29 1.08 -5.91
C THR A 212 -10.18 2.02 -5.48
N LEU A 213 -9.05 2.06 -6.23
CA LEU A 213 -7.94 2.97 -5.90
C LEU A 213 -8.35 4.45 -6.05
N ALA A 214 -9.07 4.78 -7.12
CA ALA A 214 -9.62 6.13 -7.33
C ALA A 214 -10.64 6.50 -6.25
N GLY A 215 -11.43 5.53 -5.79
CA GLY A 215 -12.37 5.71 -4.68
C GLY A 215 -11.69 6.18 -3.39
N HIS A 216 -10.50 5.66 -3.08
CA HIS A 216 -9.72 6.14 -1.92
C HIS A 216 -9.23 7.57 -2.11
N VAL A 217 -8.78 7.93 -3.32
CA VAL A 217 -8.38 9.31 -3.64
C VAL A 217 -9.56 10.26 -3.45
N VAL A 218 -10.70 9.95 -4.07
CA VAL A 218 -11.91 10.80 -4.03
C VAL A 218 -12.46 10.92 -2.61
N ALA A 219 -12.54 9.80 -1.88
CA ALA A 219 -13.17 9.76 -0.57
C ALA A 219 -12.30 10.34 0.56
N ASN A 220 -10.98 10.49 0.36
CA ASN A 220 -10.06 10.92 1.41
C ASN A 220 -9.16 12.09 1.00
N GLU A 221 -9.17 12.48 -0.28
CA GLU A 221 -8.30 13.52 -0.85
C GLU A 221 -6.81 13.27 -0.52
N ILE A 222 -6.33 12.06 -0.82
CA ILE A 222 -4.94 11.62 -0.61
C ILE A 222 -4.36 11.03 -1.88
N PHE A 223 -3.03 10.87 -1.92
CA PHE A 223 -2.37 10.10 -2.97
C PHE A 223 -2.38 8.60 -2.64
N VAL A 224 -2.42 7.78 -3.69
CA VAL A 224 -2.32 6.32 -3.61
C VAL A 224 -1.23 5.86 -4.56
N ALA A 225 -0.24 5.14 -4.04
CA ALA A 225 0.81 4.48 -4.82
C ALA A 225 0.60 2.97 -4.75
N SER A 226 0.26 2.34 -5.87
CA SER A 226 -0.04 0.92 -5.93
C SER A 226 0.98 0.20 -6.82
N SER A 227 1.67 -0.79 -6.26
CA SER A 227 2.65 -1.62 -6.94
C SER A 227 2.11 -3.04 -7.09
N ASN A 228 2.07 -3.55 -8.33
CA ASN A 228 1.49 -4.85 -8.65
C ASN A 228 2.50 -5.80 -9.31
N LEU A 229 2.27 -7.10 -9.14
CA LEU A 229 3.01 -8.12 -9.87
C LEU A 229 2.69 -8.05 -11.37
N VAL A 230 3.64 -8.46 -12.19
CA VAL A 230 3.48 -8.58 -13.63
C VAL A 230 4.00 -9.93 -14.13
N GLY A 231 3.43 -10.43 -15.21
CA GLY A 231 3.89 -11.67 -15.84
C GLY A 231 3.26 -12.94 -15.25
N LEU A 232 3.84 -14.08 -15.56
CA LEU A 232 3.38 -15.38 -15.07
C LEU A 232 4.10 -15.72 -13.77
N ASP A 233 3.31 -15.89 -12.72
CA ASP A 233 3.76 -16.33 -11.39
C ASP A 233 3.17 -17.72 -11.13
N ASN A 234 3.96 -18.77 -11.29
CA ASN A 234 3.51 -20.16 -11.33
C ASN A 234 2.36 -20.39 -12.32
N THR A 235 1.11 -20.40 -11.85
CA THR A 235 -0.09 -20.65 -12.67
C THR A 235 -0.92 -19.40 -12.95
N THR A 236 -0.71 -18.34 -12.21
CA THR A 236 -1.47 -17.09 -12.31
C THR A 236 -0.70 -16.04 -13.11
N ARG A 237 -1.36 -15.41 -14.07
CA ARG A 237 -0.81 -14.26 -14.78
C ARG A 237 -1.28 -12.97 -14.14
N PHE A 238 -0.32 -12.15 -13.74
CA PHE A 238 -0.55 -10.83 -13.19
C PHE A 238 -0.42 -9.77 -14.30
N PRO A 239 -1.31 -8.75 -14.29
CA PRO A 239 -1.39 -7.79 -15.38
C PRO A 239 -0.38 -6.64 -15.28
N GLY A 240 0.32 -6.46 -14.15
CA GLY A 240 1.06 -5.23 -13.89
C GLY A 240 0.11 -4.11 -13.48
N ALA A 241 0.05 -3.06 -14.28
CA ALA A 241 -0.80 -1.89 -14.01
C ALA A 241 -0.48 -1.18 -12.68
N SER A 242 0.79 -1.20 -12.24
CA SER A 242 1.20 -0.35 -11.13
C SER A 242 0.96 1.11 -11.48
N MET A 243 0.47 1.89 -10.51
CA MET A 243 0.11 3.26 -10.79
C MET A 243 0.19 4.15 -9.54
N ILE A 244 0.31 5.45 -9.80
CA ILE A 244 0.26 6.50 -8.80
C ILE A 244 -0.92 7.41 -9.11
N LEU A 245 -1.88 7.44 -8.21
CA LEU A 245 -3.08 8.28 -8.31
C LEU A 245 -3.04 9.36 -7.22
N GLY A 246 -3.75 10.44 -7.46
CA GLY A 246 -3.89 11.51 -6.48
C GLY A 246 -5.02 12.46 -6.82
N PRO A 247 -5.26 13.46 -5.95
CA PRO A 247 -6.29 14.46 -6.19
C PRO A 247 -6.08 15.19 -7.52
N GLY A 248 -7.17 15.48 -8.22
CA GLY A 248 -7.17 16.39 -9.37
C GLY A 248 -6.84 17.82 -8.92
N VAL A 249 -6.25 18.60 -9.82
CA VAL A 249 -6.02 20.03 -9.56
C VAL A 249 -7.35 20.76 -9.71
N ARG A 250 -7.86 21.35 -8.63
CA ARG A 250 -9.05 22.22 -8.70
C ARG A 250 -8.71 23.48 -9.47
N ARG A 251 -9.13 23.58 -10.72
CA ARG A 251 -9.10 24.85 -11.46
C ARG A 251 -10.29 25.69 -11.03
N GLN A 252 -10.03 26.97 -10.72
CA GLN A 252 -11.12 27.94 -10.55
C GLN A 252 -11.94 28.01 -11.85
N ALA A 253 -13.24 27.75 -11.73
CA ALA A 253 -14.29 28.05 -12.72
C ALA A 253 -14.19 27.39 -14.11
N GLY A 254 -13.83 26.11 -14.20
CA GLY A 254 -13.98 25.33 -15.43
C GLY A 254 -14.14 23.86 -15.11
N LEU A 255 -15.26 23.34 -15.35
CA LEU A 255 -15.91 22.11 -14.87
C LEU A 255 -15.28 20.77 -15.27
N GLU A 256 -14.00 20.67 -15.64
CA GLU A 256 -13.47 19.44 -16.27
C GLU A 256 -12.26 18.78 -15.57
N ASP A 257 -11.88 19.20 -14.37
CA ASP A 257 -10.84 18.42 -13.67
C ASP A 257 -11.49 17.21 -12.96
N PRO A 258 -11.04 16.00 -13.30
CA PRO A 258 -11.53 14.81 -12.62
C PRO A 258 -11.19 14.88 -11.12
N TYR A 259 -12.04 14.31 -10.28
CA TYR A 259 -11.82 14.23 -8.85
C TYR A 259 -10.51 13.48 -8.48
N TYR A 260 -9.95 12.75 -9.42
CA TYR A 260 -8.65 12.09 -9.30
C TYR A 260 -7.87 12.17 -10.62
N ARG A 261 -6.56 12.00 -10.54
CA ARG A 261 -5.65 11.89 -11.69
C ARG A 261 -4.73 10.69 -11.51
N ILE A 262 -4.35 10.07 -12.62
CA ILE A 262 -3.20 9.17 -12.70
C ILE A 262 -1.97 10.04 -12.95
N TYR A 263 -1.04 10.06 -12.00
CA TYR A 263 0.20 10.83 -12.09
C TYR A 263 1.29 10.06 -12.83
N ALA A 264 1.29 8.72 -12.69
CA ALA A 264 2.16 7.82 -13.44
C ALA A 264 1.54 6.42 -13.51
N GLY A 265 1.95 5.66 -14.52
CA GLY A 265 1.44 4.33 -14.82
C GLY A 265 0.20 4.34 -15.72
N ASP A 266 -0.11 3.18 -16.25
CA ASP A 266 -1.29 2.95 -17.09
C ASP A 266 -1.89 1.58 -16.72
N ILE A 267 -3.22 1.53 -16.68
CA ILE A 267 -3.96 0.27 -16.42
C ILE A 267 -3.66 -0.81 -17.48
N ALA A 268 -3.25 -0.38 -18.68
CA ALA A 268 -2.87 -1.27 -19.77
C ALA A 268 -1.41 -1.73 -19.73
N ASP A 269 -0.59 -1.19 -18.82
CA ASP A 269 0.84 -1.49 -18.79
C ASP A 269 1.11 -2.84 -18.13
N CYS A 270 1.66 -3.77 -18.93
CA CYS A 270 1.94 -5.14 -18.53
C CYS A 270 3.43 -5.52 -18.65
N ARG A 271 4.32 -4.53 -18.62
CA ARG A 271 5.78 -4.74 -18.66
C ARG A 271 6.38 -4.67 -17.27
N GLU A 272 7.51 -5.35 -17.08
CA GLU A 272 8.33 -5.16 -15.89
C GLU A 272 9.09 -3.84 -16.03
N GLU A 273 8.79 -2.89 -15.12
CA GLU A 273 9.37 -1.55 -15.18
C GLU A 273 9.22 -0.77 -13.87
N ILE A 274 9.98 0.31 -13.76
CA ILE A 274 9.85 1.31 -12.71
C ILE A 274 8.98 2.45 -13.23
N ILE A 275 7.93 2.76 -12.50
CA ILE A 275 6.95 3.82 -12.80
C ILE A 275 7.07 4.86 -11.69
N ALA A 276 7.42 6.09 -12.01
CA ALA A 276 7.68 7.11 -11.00
C ALA A 276 7.00 8.45 -11.30
N ALA A 277 6.65 9.16 -10.24
CA ALA A 277 6.16 10.54 -10.30
C ALA A 277 6.66 11.36 -9.11
N THR A 278 6.95 12.64 -9.33
CA THR A 278 7.12 13.63 -8.27
C THR A 278 5.76 14.22 -7.95
N LEU A 279 5.35 14.09 -6.69
CA LEU A 279 4.04 14.48 -6.19
C LEU A 279 4.15 15.77 -5.38
N ASP A 280 3.16 16.64 -5.52
CA ASP A 280 2.91 17.75 -4.61
C ASP A 280 1.84 17.33 -3.59
N LEU A 281 2.27 16.90 -2.42
CA LEU A 281 1.36 16.44 -1.36
C LEU A 281 0.54 17.57 -0.74
N SER A 282 0.78 18.84 -1.09
CA SER A 282 -0.09 19.95 -0.68
C SER A 282 -1.50 19.84 -1.30
N LEU A 283 -1.61 19.13 -2.44
CA LEU A 283 -2.90 18.82 -3.08
C LEU A 283 -3.76 17.82 -2.29
N ALA A 284 -3.17 17.09 -1.35
CA ALA A 284 -3.92 16.24 -0.43
C ALA A 284 -4.56 17.10 0.67
N GLU A 285 -5.62 17.80 0.34
CA GLU A 285 -6.27 18.77 1.23
C GLU A 285 -6.95 18.12 2.44
N ARG A 286 -7.47 16.90 2.27
CA ARG A 286 -8.11 16.12 3.34
C ARG A 286 -9.20 16.93 4.07
N THR A 287 -10.07 17.56 3.30
CA THR A 287 -11.06 18.55 3.80
C THR A 287 -12.01 17.98 4.86
N LEU A 288 -12.38 16.68 4.74
CA LEU A 288 -13.26 16.02 5.71
C LEU A 288 -12.70 15.97 7.14
N TYR A 289 -11.39 16.12 7.29
CA TYR A 289 -10.67 15.99 8.57
C TYR A 289 -10.23 17.33 9.13
N ARG A 290 -10.53 18.42 8.45
CA ARG A 290 -10.30 19.81 8.90
C ARG A 290 -11.57 20.39 9.45
N ASP A 291 -11.45 21.44 10.27
CA ASP A 291 -12.60 22.17 10.74
C ASP A 291 -13.39 22.75 9.55
N ASN A 292 -14.64 22.37 9.43
CA ASN A 292 -15.55 22.92 8.45
C ASN A 292 -15.78 24.41 8.77
N PRO A 293 -15.59 25.32 7.80
CA PRO A 293 -15.68 26.77 8.04
C PRO A 293 -17.06 27.24 8.48
N PHE A 294 -18.10 26.44 8.29
CA PHE A 294 -19.48 26.78 8.69
C PHE A 294 -19.85 26.24 10.06
N THR A 295 -19.26 25.11 10.46
CA THR A 295 -19.64 24.44 11.74
C THR A 295 -18.55 24.53 12.80
N GLY A 296 -17.29 24.82 12.41
CA GLY A 296 -16.13 24.88 13.30
C GLY A 296 -15.65 23.51 13.81
N VAL A 297 -16.16 22.41 13.23
CA VAL A 297 -15.74 21.03 13.55
C VAL A 297 -15.60 20.20 12.28
N PRO A 298 -14.77 19.15 12.26
CA PRO A 298 -14.62 18.27 11.10
C PRO A 298 -15.92 17.55 10.72
N ASP A 299 -16.16 17.36 9.43
CA ASP A 299 -17.30 16.59 8.93
C ASP A 299 -17.15 15.09 9.25
N PHE A 300 -15.92 14.58 9.34
CA PHE A 300 -15.65 13.20 9.76
C PHE A 300 -15.90 13.02 11.26
N ARG A 301 -16.77 12.09 11.60
CA ARG A 301 -17.28 11.86 12.96
C ARG A 301 -16.84 10.49 13.51
N PRO A 302 -15.58 10.34 13.99
CA PRO A 302 -15.04 9.05 14.43
C PRO A 302 -15.85 8.44 15.60
N GLU A 303 -16.41 9.26 16.50
CA GLU A 303 -17.21 8.77 17.63
C GLU A 303 -18.51 8.10 17.17
N LEU A 304 -19.12 8.63 16.09
CA LEU A 304 -20.32 8.02 15.49
C LEU A 304 -19.99 6.63 14.95
N TYR A 305 -18.92 6.51 14.14
CA TYR A 305 -18.53 5.25 13.56
C TYR A 305 -18.07 4.23 14.61
N ALA A 306 -17.32 4.67 15.62
CA ALA A 306 -16.93 3.82 16.74
C ALA A 306 -18.16 3.25 17.50
N ARG A 307 -19.25 4.02 17.63
CA ARG A 307 -20.49 3.52 18.21
C ARG A 307 -21.15 2.48 17.30
N LEU A 308 -21.31 2.78 16.00
CA LEU A 308 -21.96 1.89 15.05
C LEU A 308 -21.22 0.54 14.95
N TYR A 309 -19.88 0.56 14.91
CA TYR A 309 -19.11 -0.69 14.87
C TYR A 309 -19.17 -1.48 16.19
N ARG A 310 -19.26 -0.82 17.34
CA ARG A 310 -19.51 -1.53 18.61
C ARG A 310 -20.90 -2.20 18.66
N GLU A 311 -21.92 -1.54 18.12
CA GLU A 311 -23.26 -2.12 17.98
C GLU A 311 -23.24 -3.37 17.08
N LEU A 312 -22.56 -3.30 15.93
CA LEU A 312 -22.38 -4.45 15.04
C LEU A 312 -21.63 -5.61 15.70
N ALA A 313 -20.53 -5.32 16.41
CA ALA A 313 -19.75 -6.35 17.12
C ALA A 313 -20.59 -7.03 18.21
N ALA A 314 -21.45 -6.29 18.92
CA ALA A 314 -22.34 -6.86 19.93
C ALA A 314 -23.39 -7.80 19.31
N VAL A 315 -23.92 -7.47 18.14
CA VAL A 315 -24.86 -8.35 17.40
C VAL A 315 -24.17 -9.65 16.97
N GLN A 316 -22.93 -9.57 16.45
CA GLN A 316 -22.16 -10.76 16.03
C GLN A 316 -21.80 -11.66 17.22
N ALA A 317 -21.53 -11.09 18.40
CA ALA A 317 -21.21 -11.87 19.59
C ALA A 317 -22.45 -12.55 20.24
N GLY A 318 -23.66 -12.10 19.91
CA GLY A 318 -24.93 -12.67 20.39
C GLY A 318 -25.51 -13.77 19.47
N GLN A 319 -24.88 -14.01 18.32
CA GLN A 319 -25.20 -15.11 17.39
C GLN A 319 -24.30 -16.33 17.64
#